data_50a79376cd3211898d8b5e600e2e0432
#
_entry.id   50a79376cd3211898d8b5e600e2e0432
#
_cell.length_a   1.000
_cell.length_b   1.000
_cell.length_c   1.000
_cell.angle_alpha   90.00
_cell.angle_beta   90.00
_cell.angle_gamma   90.00
#
_symmetry.space_group_name_H-M   'P 1'
#
loop_
_entity.id
_entity.type
_entity.pdbx_description
1 polymer ?
#
loop_
_entity_poly.entity_id
_entity_poly.type
_entity_poly.pdbx_seq_one_letter_code
_entity_poly.pdbx_strand_id
1 'polypeptide(L)'
;MNAKVIVTCALTGVLTDPAQHNVPVTPEQMAREARAAFDAGASVVHVHYRQQAAGKGHLPSWEPAVAVAIAQAIRGACPGIVFNQSTGIVGPDISGPVACIRAVKPEIAAANAGSLNYLKVRSDGRWAWPPMLFDNPVEKVAAFLQVMQETGALPEFECFDVGIVRSVDMFLRSGLYRGHPDLNFVMGVESGMPADPALLPVLIGLLPADATWQVTAIGRENVWPLHRRAAELGGNLRTGLEDTFYLPDGRKARSNGELIDAIVGLARAAGRECATPAEARKMLHLAT
;
A
#
# COMPACT_ATOMS: atom_id res chain seq x y z
N MET A 1 3.03 -21.35 -17.84
CA MET A 1 2.90 -21.25 -16.37
C MET A 1 2.37 -19.86 -16.08
N ASN A 2 1.29 -19.73 -15.31
CA ASN A 2 0.82 -18.40 -14.91
C ASN A 2 1.91 -17.72 -14.05
N ALA A 3 2.13 -16.42 -14.30
CA ALA A 3 3.10 -15.65 -13.53
C ALA A 3 2.75 -15.69 -12.02
N LYS A 4 3.76 -15.72 -11.14
CA LYS A 4 3.58 -15.64 -9.70
C LYS A 4 2.91 -14.32 -9.30
N VAL A 5 2.33 -14.27 -8.11
CA VAL A 5 1.68 -13.07 -7.57
C VAL A 5 2.46 -12.56 -6.35
N ILE A 6 2.78 -11.28 -6.36
CA ILE A 6 3.31 -10.59 -5.17
C ILE A 6 2.12 -10.33 -4.24
N VAL A 7 2.28 -10.70 -2.97
CA VAL A 7 1.29 -10.42 -1.93
C VAL A 7 1.87 -9.41 -0.97
N THR A 8 1.24 -8.23 -0.90
CA THR A 8 1.60 -7.14 0.01
C THR A 8 0.67 -7.11 1.21
N CYS A 9 1.23 -7.07 2.41
CA CYS A 9 0.50 -6.85 3.65
C CYS A 9 0.58 -5.40 4.09
N ALA A 10 -0.55 -4.69 4.13
CA ALA A 10 -0.68 -3.34 4.68
C ALA A 10 -1.02 -3.41 6.18
N LEU A 11 0.01 -3.23 7.03
CA LEU A 11 -0.05 -3.64 8.44
C LEU A 11 -1.01 -2.82 9.30
N THR A 12 -1.07 -1.48 9.11
CA THR A 12 -1.65 -0.64 10.17
C THR A 12 -2.40 0.60 9.70
N GLY A 13 -2.00 1.27 8.60
CA GLY A 13 -2.54 2.58 8.22
C GLY A 13 -2.40 3.64 9.32
N VAL A 14 -3.03 4.80 9.16
CA VAL A 14 -3.05 5.90 10.17
C VAL A 14 -4.46 6.46 10.43
N LEU A 15 -5.47 6.03 9.67
CA LEU A 15 -6.85 6.52 9.83
C LEU A 15 -7.66 5.72 10.85
N THR A 16 -7.09 4.64 11.38
CA THR A 16 -7.75 3.73 12.32
C THR A 16 -7.29 3.98 13.74
N ASP A 17 -8.23 4.07 14.67
CA ASP A 17 -7.94 4.19 16.10
C ASP A 17 -7.59 2.82 16.70
N PRO A 18 -6.36 2.64 17.23
CA PRO A 18 -5.94 1.39 17.88
C PRO A 18 -6.76 1.03 19.13
N ALA A 19 -7.46 1.99 19.73
CA ALA A 19 -8.36 1.72 20.85
C ALA A 19 -9.65 0.99 20.41
N GLN A 20 -10.02 1.11 19.14
CA GLN A 20 -11.24 0.50 18.57
C GLN A 20 -10.94 -0.74 17.71
N HIS A 21 -9.72 -0.83 17.19
CA HIS A 21 -9.32 -1.89 16.27
C HIS A 21 -7.92 -2.42 16.62
N ASN A 22 -7.73 -3.72 16.47
CA ASN A 22 -6.47 -4.38 16.79
C ASN A 22 -5.42 -4.14 15.69
N VAL A 23 -5.00 -2.89 15.50
CA VAL A 23 -3.92 -2.52 14.57
C VAL A 23 -2.60 -2.35 15.32
N PRO A 24 -1.47 -2.79 14.76
CA PRO A 24 -0.17 -2.66 15.41
C PRO A 24 0.31 -1.22 15.44
N VAL A 25 0.99 -0.84 16.54
CA VAL A 25 1.54 0.49 16.80
C VAL A 25 3.02 0.43 17.13
N THR A 26 3.43 -0.45 18.09
CA THR A 26 4.82 -0.51 18.54
C THR A 26 5.68 -1.38 17.63
N PRO A 27 7.02 -1.23 17.63
CA PRO A 27 7.92 -2.08 16.87
C PRO A 27 7.67 -3.58 17.08
N GLU A 28 7.40 -4.00 18.32
CA GLU A 28 7.12 -5.41 18.66
C GLU A 28 5.79 -5.88 18.10
N GLN A 29 4.76 -5.01 18.13
CA GLN A 29 3.45 -5.31 17.53
C GLN A 29 3.57 -5.42 16.01
N MET A 30 4.28 -4.45 15.38
CA MET A 30 4.53 -4.45 13.93
C MET A 30 5.30 -5.70 13.50
N ALA A 31 6.35 -6.08 14.22
CA ALA A 31 7.13 -7.28 13.92
C ALA A 31 6.29 -8.56 14.04
N ARG A 32 5.44 -8.66 15.07
CA ARG A 32 4.55 -9.81 15.27
C ARG A 32 3.51 -9.94 14.15
N GLU A 33 2.86 -8.84 13.78
CA GLU A 33 1.88 -8.81 12.69
C GLU A 33 2.52 -9.05 11.32
N ALA A 34 3.69 -8.48 11.08
CA ALA A 34 4.48 -8.75 9.88
C ALA A 34 4.89 -10.22 9.78
N ARG A 35 5.29 -10.82 10.91
CA ARG A 35 5.65 -12.25 10.97
C ARG A 35 4.44 -13.14 10.64
N ALA A 36 3.28 -12.85 11.20
CA ALA A 36 2.06 -13.59 10.89
C ALA A 36 1.68 -13.50 9.39
N ALA A 37 1.83 -12.30 8.81
CA ALA A 37 1.60 -12.09 7.38
C ALA A 37 2.64 -12.82 6.50
N PHE A 38 3.92 -12.77 6.88
CA PHE A 38 5.02 -13.47 6.20
C PHE A 38 4.79 -14.99 6.18
N ASP A 39 4.44 -15.57 7.32
CA ASP A 39 4.15 -17.01 7.44
C ASP A 39 2.93 -17.42 6.61
N ALA A 40 1.95 -16.53 6.43
CA ALA A 40 0.80 -16.73 5.57
C ALA A 40 1.09 -16.54 4.07
N GLY A 41 2.27 -16.00 3.68
CA GLY A 41 2.71 -15.90 2.29
C GLY A 41 2.87 -14.48 1.75
N ALA A 42 2.90 -13.44 2.60
CA ALA A 42 3.25 -12.10 2.17
C ALA A 42 4.74 -12.01 1.81
N SER A 43 5.06 -11.40 0.68
CA SER A 43 6.42 -11.11 0.23
C SER A 43 6.84 -9.64 0.42
N VAL A 44 5.86 -8.78 0.62
CA VAL A 44 6.02 -7.34 0.87
C VAL A 44 5.22 -6.93 2.09
N VAL A 45 5.73 -6.02 2.92
CA VAL A 45 4.95 -5.34 3.96
C VAL A 45 4.92 -3.84 3.68
N HIS A 46 3.71 -3.26 3.70
CA HIS A 46 3.50 -1.82 3.65
C HIS A 46 3.27 -1.27 5.05
N VAL A 47 3.99 -0.21 5.41
CA VAL A 47 4.09 0.26 6.78
C VAL A 47 3.86 1.76 6.89
N HIS A 48 2.92 2.15 7.75
CA HIS A 48 2.81 3.48 8.33
C HIS A 48 3.46 3.51 9.71
N TYR A 49 4.01 4.66 10.08
CA TYR A 49 4.55 4.87 11.42
C TYR A 49 3.56 5.63 12.27
N ARG A 50 3.40 5.19 13.51
CA ARG A 50 2.47 5.76 14.49
C ARG A 50 3.23 6.28 15.70
N GLN A 51 2.69 7.30 16.38
CA GLN A 51 3.30 7.83 17.61
C GLN A 51 3.33 6.78 18.70
N GLN A 52 4.48 6.69 19.41
CA GLN A 52 4.75 5.66 20.40
C GLN A 52 4.35 6.09 21.83
N ALA A 53 4.08 7.36 22.07
CA ALA A 53 3.63 7.85 23.37
C ALA A 53 2.25 7.23 23.73
N ALA A 54 2.06 6.92 25.00
CA ALA A 54 0.82 6.33 25.50
C ALA A 54 -0.41 7.16 25.10
N GLY A 55 -1.43 6.50 24.56
CA GLY A 55 -2.66 7.13 24.06
C GLY A 55 -2.50 7.91 22.73
N LYS A 56 -1.33 7.96 22.12
CA LYS A 56 -1.07 8.70 20.86
C LYS A 56 -0.98 7.80 19.63
N GLY A 57 -1.10 6.48 19.77
CA GLY A 57 -0.97 5.54 18.65
C GLY A 57 -1.98 5.72 17.51
N HIS A 58 -3.00 6.55 17.67
CA HIS A 58 -3.93 6.95 16.61
C HIS A 58 -3.39 8.05 15.68
N LEU A 59 -2.24 8.66 16.04
CA LEU A 59 -1.60 9.73 15.27
C LEU A 59 -0.43 9.18 14.44
N PRO A 60 -0.18 9.72 13.22
CA PRO A 60 1.02 9.40 12.46
C PRO A 60 2.28 9.89 13.16
N SER A 61 3.39 9.24 12.86
CA SER A 61 4.72 9.68 13.28
C SER A 61 5.64 9.78 12.06
N TRP A 62 6.41 10.87 12.01
CA TRP A 62 7.48 11.04 11.02
C TRP A 62 8.84 11.18 11.73
N GLU A 63 8.95 10.55 12.90
CA GLU A 63 10.20 10.47 13.65
C GLU A 63 11.12 9.40 13.07
N PRO A 64 12.30 9.73 12.51
CA PRO A 64 13.19 8.74 11.90
C PRO A 64 13.60 7.62 12.86
N ALA A 65 13.75 7.93 14.16
CA ALA A 65 14.08 6.92 15.16
C ALA A 65 12.99 5.86 15.32
N VAL A 66 11.71 6.28 15.30
CA VAL A 66 10.55 5.36 15.31
C VAL A 66 10.51 4.51 14.05
N ALA A 67 10.71 5.14 12.89
CA ALA A 67 10.72 4.47 11.60
C ALA A 67 11.81 3.38 11.54
N VAL A 68 13.03 3.71 11.96
CA VAL A 68 14.18 2.77 12.01
C VAL A 68 13.90 1.62 12.97
N ALA A 69 13.38 1.90 14.18
CA ALA A 69 13.06 0.85 15.16
C ALA A 69 12.03 -0.14 14.62
N ILE A 70 10.96 0.35 13.98
CA ILE A 70 9.95 -0.50 13.35
C ILE A 70 10.54 -1.32 12.19
N ALA A 71 11.31 -0.69 11.30
CA ALA A 71 11.92 -1.39 10.17
C ALA A 71 12.89 -2.48 10.62
N GLN A 72 13.72 -2.21 11.63
CA GLN A 72 14.63 -3.20 12.22
C GLN A 72 13.88 -4.38 12.85
N ALA A 73 12.83 -4.10 13.62
CA ALA A 73 12.01 -5.14 14.25
C ALA A 73 11.34 -6.05 13.21
N ILE A 74 10.77 -5.47 12.14
CA ILE A 74 10.15 -6.23 11.04
C ILE A 74 11.20 -7.04 10.28
N ARG A 75 12.32 -6.45 9.87
CA ARG A 75 13.39 -7.13 9.13
C ARG A 75 14.01 -8.26 9.96
N GLY A 76 14.13 -8.08 11.28
CA GLY A 76 14.59 -9.12 12.20
C GLY A 76 13.63 -10.29 12.32
N ALA A 77 12.32 -10.03 12.34
CA ALA A 77 11.28 -11.06 12.44
C ALA A 77 11.02 -11.78 11.11
N CYS A 78 11.19 -11.09 9.96
CA CYS A 78 10.86 -11.58 8.63
C CYS A 78 12.07 -11.50 7.70
N PRO A 79 13.01 -12.45 7.75
CA PRO A 79 14.22 -12.40 6.95
C PRO A 79 13.91 -12.31 5.45
N GLY A 80 14.48 -11.29 4.80
CA GLY A 80 14.33 -11.06 3.37
C GLY A 80 12.99 -10.45 2.93
N ILE A 81 12.07 -10.10 3.82
CA ILE A 81 10.83 -9.40 3.46
C ILE A 81 11.15 -8.10 2.71
N VAL A 82 10.36 -7.77 1.68
CA VAL A 82 10.45 -6.47 1.00
C VAL A 82 9.72 -5.43 1.84
N PHE A 83 10.39 -4.32 2.14
CA PHE A 83 9.86 -3.27 2.99
C PHE A 83 9.37 -2.09 2.14
N ASN A 84 8.08 -1.80 2.21
CA ASN A 84 7.41 -0.68 1.56
C ASN A 84 7.01 0.36 2.61
N GLN A 85 7.52 1.58 2.48
CA GLN A 85 7.22 2.68 3.40
C GLN A 85 6.14 3.60 2.81
N SER A 86 5.09 3.87 3.58
CA SER A 86 4.12 4.93 3.23
C SER A 86 4.77 6.32 3.25
N THR A 87 4.31 7.20 2.36
CA THR A 87 4.67 8.63 2.34
C THR A 87 3.46 9.55 2.44
N GLY A 88 2.26 8.98 2.62
CA GLY A 88 1.00 9.73 2.61
C GLY A 88 0.97 10.81 3.69
N ILE A 89 1.03 12.08 3.28
CA ILE A 89 0.95 13.25 4.14
C ILE A 89 0.10 14.35 3.48
N VAL A 90 -0.73 15.00 4.29
CA VAL A 90 -1.52 16.16 3.88
C VAL A 90 -0.68 17.43 4.07
N GLY A 91 -0.80 18.37 3.15
CA GLY A 91 -0.05 19.62 3.15
C GLY A 91 1.29 19.53 2.41
N PRO A 92 1.97 20.67 2.24
CA PRO A 92 3.16 20.78 1.39
C PRO A 92 4.46 20.30 2.06
N ASP A 93 4.50 20.20 3.39
CA ASP A 93 5.71 19.83 4.10
C ASP A 93 5.93 18.30 4.04
N ILE A 94 6.91 17.88 3.26
CA ILE A 94 7.34 16.48 3.10
C ILE A 94 8.61 16.15 3.88
N SER A 95 9.13 17.05 4.68
CA SER A 95 10.41 16.88 5.38
C SER A 95 10.43 15.63 6.28
N GLY A 96 9.34 15.35 6.95
CA GLY A 96 9.19 14.18 7.82
C GLY A 96 9.26 12.85 7.05
N PRO A 97 8.37 12.58 6.07
CA PRO A 97 8.46 11.38 5.24
C PRO A 97 9.82 11.20 4.56
N VAL A 98 10.39 12.28 4.04
CA VAL A 98 11.73 12.28 3.40
C VAL A 98 12.81 11.86 4.39
N ALA A 99 12.80 12.41 5.62
CA ALA A 99 13.75 12.02 6.65
C ALA A 99 13.63 10.53 7.01
N CYS A 100 12.41 10.00 7.06
CA CYS A 100 12.17 8.57 7.30
C CYS A 100 12.68 7.70 6.14
N ILE A 101 12.44 8.07 4.86
CA ILE A 101 12.97 7.33 3.70
C ILE A 101 14.51 7.26 3.77
N ARG A 102 15.17 8.39 4.01
CA ARG A 102 16.64 8.44 4.12
C ARG A 102 17.20 7.62 5.26
N ALA A 103 16.49 7.57 6.40
CA ALA A 103 16.92 6.81 7.56
C ALA A 103 16.69 5.30 7.42
N VAL A 104 15.54 4.88 6.90
CA VAL A 104 15.11 3.48 6.77
C VAL A 104 15.70 2.81 5.55
N LYS A 105 15.82 3.57 4.44
CA LYS A 105 16.19 3.08 3.10
C LYS A 105 15.30 1.88 2.73
N PRO A 106 13.98 2.09 2.58
CA PRO A 106 13.07 1.03 2.20
C PRO A 106 13.35 0.60 0.75
N GLU A 107 13.03 -0.64 0.40
CA GLU A 107 13.13 -1.12 -0.98
C GLU A 107 12.05 -0.51 -1.88
N ILE A 108 10.87 -0.20 -1.30
CA ILE A 108 9.75 0.45 -1.98
C ILE A 108 9.28 1.61 -1.11
N ALA A 109 8.88 2.71 -1.74
CA ALA A 109 8.17 3.77 -1.05
C ALA A 109 6.91 4.17 -1.84
N ALA A 110 5.77 4.30 -1.16
CA ALA A 110 4.54 4.70 -1.80
C ALA A 110 4.65 6.13 -2.32
N ALA A 111 4.29 6.34 -3.59
CA ALA A 111 4.27 7.61 -4.27
C ALA A 111 2.82 7.94 -4.66
N ASN A 112 2.16 8.81 -3.89
CA ASN A 112 0.81 9.27 -4.23
C ASN A 112 0.86 10.06 -5.54
N ALA A 113 0.37 9.47 -6.64
CA ALA A 113 0.66 9.94 -7.99
C ALA A 113 -0.23 11.11 -8.46
N GLY A 114 -1.11 11.61 -7.59
CA GLY A 114 -1.98 12.75 -7.89
C GLY A 114 -2.87 13.15 -6.72
N SER A 115 -3.52 14.29 -6.86
CA SER A 115 -4.42 14.87 -5.85
C SER A 115 -5.85 14.40 -6.05
N LEU A 116 -6.59 14.27 -4.95
CA LEU A 116 -8.04 14.07 -4.98
C LEU A 116 -8.72 14.79 -3.81
N ASN A 117 -9.98 15.14 -3.98
CA ASN A 117 -10.82 15.56 -2.86
C ASN A 117 -11.10 14.33 -1.98
N TYR A 118 -10.69 14.37 -0.71
CA TYR A 118 -10.91 13.25 0.21
C TYR A 118 -12.23 13.45 0.94
N LEU A 119 -13.25 12.79 0.44
CA LEU A 119 -14.66 12.98 0.85
C LEU A 119 -15.24 11.69 1.40
N LYS A 120 -16.14 11.83 2.38
CA LYS A 120 -16.99 10.74 2.85
C LYS A 120 -18.31 11.27 3.37
N VAL A 121 -19.41 10.64 2.95
CA VAL A 121 -20.77 10.96 3.40
C VAL A 121 -21.26 9.87 4.35
N ARG A 122 -21.84 10.26 5.48
CA ARG A 122 -22.50 9.36 6.41
C ARG A 122 -23.89 8.94 5.87
N SER A 123 -24.47 7.90 6.45
CA SER A 123 -25.82 7.43 6.09
C SER A 123 -26.92 8.48 6.28
N ASP A 124 -26.69 9.48 7.13
CA ASP A 124 -27.60 10.61 7.37
C ASP A 124 -27.41 11.79 6.38
N GLY A 125 -26.58 11.63 5.36
CA GLY A 125 -26.28 12.64 4.33
C GLY A 125 -25.27 13.72 4.74
N ARG A 126 -24.75 13.70 5.96
CA ARG A 126 -23.74 14.65 6.44
C ARG A 126 -22.32 14.17 6.12
N TRP A 127 -21.39 15.11 5.98
CA TRP A 127 -19.98 14.78 5.87
C TRP A 127 -19.49 14.02 7.10
N ALA A 128 -18.72 12.95 6.90
CA ALA A 128 -18.09 12.18 7.98
C ALA A 128 -17.00 13.00 8.69
N TRP A 129 -16.34 13.88 7.92
CA TRP A 129 -15.36 14.90 8.34
C TRP A 129 -15.47 16.10 7.40
N PRO A 130 -14.91 17.25 7.73
CA PRO A 130 -14.85 18.37 6.79
C PRO A 130 -14.15 17.94 5.48
N PRO A 131 -14.75 18.29 4.30
CA PRO A 131 -14.11 18.02 3.02
C PRO A 131 -12.67 18.52 3.00
N MET A 132 -11.74 17.70 2.54
CA MET A 132 -10.33 18.03 2.49
C MET A 132 -9.73 17.64 1.14
N LEU A 133 -8.66 18.32 0.74
CA LEU A 133 -7.85 17.94 -0.40
C LEU A 133 -6.70 17.06 0.09
N PHE A 134 -6.60 15.85 -0.45
CA PHE A 134 -5.37 15.07 -0.39
C PHE A 134 -4.48 15.56 -1.53
N ASP A 135 -3.63 16.53 -1.21
CA ASP A 135 -2.85 17.30 -2.18
C ASP A 135 -1.55 16.60 -2.54
N ASN A 136 -1.44 16.20 -3.79
CA ASN A 136 -0.22 15.63 -4.37
C ASN A 136 0.02 16.28 -5.76
N PRO A 137 0.34 17.58 -5.80
CA PRO A 137 0.68 18.26 -7.05
C PRO A 137 1.98 17.70 -7.62
N VAL A 138 2.22 17.92 -8.91
CA VAL A 138 3.36 17.34 -9.64
C VAL A 138 4.70 17.68 -8.97
N GLU A 139 4.85 18.88 -8.42
CA GLU A 139 6.07 19.31 -7.73
C GLU A 139 6.33 18.48 -6.47
N LYS A 140 5.29 18.14 -5.71
CA LYS A 140 5.40 17.26 -4.52
C LYS A 140 5.74 15.83 -4.93
N VAL A 141 5.09 15.31 -5.98
CA VAL A 141 5.42 14.00 -6.56
C VAL A 141 6.88 13.96 -7.01
N ALA A 142 7.33 14.98 -7.76
CA ALA A 142 8.70 15.09 -8.24
C ALA A 142 9.73 15.08 -7.10
N ALA A 143 9.45 15.81 -6.01
CA ALA A 143 10.33 15.85 -4.84
C ALA A 143 10.44 14.47 -4.15
N PHE A 144 9.35 13.71 -4.04
CA PHE A 144 9.40 12.35 -3.54
C PHE A 144 10.17 11.41 -4.48
N LEU A 145 9.91 11.47 -5.78
CA LEU A 145 10.60 10.65 -6.77
C LEU A 145 12.11 10.91 -6.76
N GLN A 146 12.55 12.16 -6.59
CA GLN A 146 13.95 12.48 -6.44
C GLN A 146 14.57 11.78 -5.21
N VAL A 147 13.94 11.85 -4.06
CA VAL A 147 14.44 11.19 -2.83
C VAL A 147 14.45 9.67 -2.97
N MET A 148 13.43 9.09 -3.58
CA MET A 148 13.38 7.65 -3.85
C MET A 148 14.53 7.23 -4.77
N GLN A 149 14.80 7.99 -5.82
CA GLN A 149 15.94 7.75 -6.71
C GLN A 149 17.29 7.88 -5.97
N GLU A 150 17.47 8.90 -5.13
CA GLU A 150 18.69 9.10 -4.32
C GLU A 150 18.94 7.94 -3.35
N THR A 151 17.88 7.33 -2.82
CA THR A 151 17.97 6.26 -1.82
C THR A 151 17.88 4.84 -2.41
N GLY A 152 17.58 4.74 -3.71
CA GLY A 152 17.40 3.46 -4.41
C GLY A 152 16.05 2.80 -4.14
N ALA A 153 15.06 3.52 -3.57
CA ALA A 153 13.72 3.00 -3.37
C ALA A 153 12.92 3.02 -4.67
N LEU A 154 12.21 1.93 -4.98
CA LEU A 154 11.23 1.88 -6.06
C LEU A 154 9.98 2.68 -5.67
N PRO A 155 9.52 3.65 -6.48
CA PRO A 155 8.22 4.28 -6.29
C PRO A 155 7.08 3.30 -6.58
N GLU A 156 6.20 3.04 -5.61
CA GLU A 156 4.90 2.43 -5.83
C GLU A 156 3.90 3.55 -6.07
N PHE A 157 3.45 3.73 -7.32
CA PHE A 157 2.52 4.80 -7.69
C PHE A 157 1.10 4.49 -7.24
N GLU A 158 0.65 5.08 -6.15
CA GLU A 158 -0.73 4.96 -5.66
C GLU A 158 -1.67 5.84 -6.50
N CYS A 159 -2.61 5.18 -7.20
CA CYS A 159 -3.53 5.78 -8.15
C CYS A 159 -4.98 5.63 -7.65
N PHE A 160 -5.61 6.74 -7.29
CA PHE A 160 -6.96 6.79 -6.71
C PHE A 160 -8.07 6.98 -7.77
N ASP A 161 -7.71 7.38 -8.98
CA ASP A 161 -8.62 7.52 -10.11
C ASP A 161 -7.93 7.27 -11.45
N VAL A 162 -8.73 7.22 -12.54
CA VAL A 162 -8.27 6.95 -13.90
C VAL A 162 -7.32 8.02 -14.41
N GLY A 163 -7.52 9.29 -14.05
CA GLY A 163 -6.66 10.41 -14.45
C GLY A 163 -5.28 10.30 -13.83
N ILE A 164 -5.20 9.83 -12.57
CA ILE A 164 -3.93 9.62 -11.87
C ILE A 164 -3.15 8.45 -12.51
N VAL A 165 -3.80 7.35 -12.92
CA VAL A 165 -3.14 6.28 -13.70
C VAL A 165 -2.50 6.83 -14.97
N ARG A 166 -3.21 7.69 -15.70
CA ARG A 166 -2.68 8.33 -16.90
C ARG A 166 -1.53 9.30 -16.62
N SER A 167 -1.53 9.94 -15.45
CA SER A 167 -0.45 10.85 -15.04
C SER A 167 0.88 10.10 -14.88
N VAL A 168 0.88 8.85 -14.44
CA VAL A 168 2.11 8.03 -14.35
C VAL A 168 2.75 7.83 -15.72
N ASP A 169 1.98 7.56 -16.79
CA ASP A 169 2.51 7.53 -18.16
C ASP A 169 3.13 8.87 -18.58
N MET A 170 2.50 9.98 -18.18
CA MET A 170 3.05 11.32 -18.46
C MET A 170 4.35 11.57 -17.70
N PHE A 171 4.50 11.10 -16.46
CA PHE A 171 5.75 11.21 -15.70
C PHE A 171 6.90 10.46 -16.38
N LEU A 172 6.64 9.27 -16.93
CA LEU A 172 7.62 8.53 -17.72
C LEU A 172 7.98 9.27 -19.03
N ARG A 173 6.99 9.68 -19.79
CA ARG A 173 7.18 10.34 -21.09
C ARG A 173 7.85 11.72 -20.97
N SER A 174 7.60 12.46 -19.90
CA SER A 174 8.26 13.74 -19.63
C SER A 174 9.68 13.58 -19.09
N GLY A 175 10.06 12.36 -18.69
CA GLY A 175 11.34 12.08 -18.05
C GLY A 175 11.41 12.48 -16.58
N LEU A 176 10.27 12.81 -15.97
CA LEU A 176 10.17 13.04 -14.52
C LEU A 176 10.52 11.79 -13.73
N TYR A 177 10.17 10.62 -14.25
CA TYR A 177 10.57 9.31 -13.73
C TYR A 177 11.18 8.44 -14.85
N ARG A 178 12.23 7.69 -14.53
CA ARG A 178 12.98 6.85 -15.50
C ARG A 178 13.27 5.45 -14.94
N GLY A 179 12.38 4.91 -14.14
CA GLY A 179 12.51 3.57 -13.58
C GLY A 179 11.43 2.63 -14.05
N HIS A 180 11.37 1.44 -13.43
CA HIS A 180 10.30 0.49 -13.62
C HIS A 180 8.98 1.06 -13.06
N PRO A 181 7.89 1.16 -13.85
CA PRO A 181 6.61 1.63 -13.35
C PRO A 181 5.90 0.53 -12.55
N ASP A 182 5.71 0.77 -11.24
CA ASP A 182 4.93 -0.08 -10.36
C ASP A 182 3.70 0.69 -9.87
N LEU A 183 2.50 0.28 -10.29
CA LEU A 183 1.25 1.00 -10.02
C LEU A 183 0.40 0.24 -9.02
N ASN A 184 -0.18 0.98 -8.10
CA ASN A 184 -1.16 0.48 -7.13
C ASN A 184 -2.51 1.14 -7.38
N PHE A 185 -3.49 0.38 -7.86
CA PHE A 185 -4.86 0.86 -8.02
C PHE A 185 -5.54 0.87 -6.64
N VAL A 186 -5.65 2.04 -6.03
CA VAL A 186 -6.32 2.23 -4.74
C VAL A 186 -7.80 2.46 -4.98
N MET A 187 -8.60 1.43 -4.70
CA MET A 187 -10.03 1.39 -5.00
C MET A 187 -10.84 1.25 -3.71
N GLY A 188 -12.04 1.85 -3.69
CA GLY A 188 -12.93 1.81 -2.52
C GLY A 188 -12.84 3.03 -1.60
N VAL A 189 -11.92 3.97 -1.84
CA VAL A 189 -12.02 5.32 -1.25
C VAL A 189 -13.24 6.01 -1.87
N GLU A 190 -14.17 6.53 -1.04
CA GLU A 190 -15.48 7.01 -1.53
C GLU A 190 -15.40 8.08 -2.62
N SER A 191 -14.38 8.92 -2.59
CA SER A 191 -14.17 9.99 -3.58
C SER A 191 -13.22 9.63 -4.72
N GLY A 192 -12.70 8.40 -4.71
CA GLY A 192 -11.87 7.83 -5.76
C GLY A 192 -12.60 6.78 -6.58
N MET A 193 -11.86 5.82 -7.14
CA MET A 193 -12.43 4.69 -7.86
C MET A 193 -13.21 3.77 -6.90
N PRO A 194 -14.45 3.36 -7.23
CA PRO A 194 -15.14 2.34 -6.46
C PRO A 194 -14.42 0.98 -6.56
N ALA A 195 -14.62 0.13 -5.54
CA ALA A 195 -14.08 -1.24 -5.54
C ALA A 195 -14.88 -2.16 -6.50
N ASP A 196 -14.99 -1.76 -7.77
CA ASP A 196 -15.71 -2.47 -8.82
C ASP A 196 -14.74 -3.23 -9.74
N PRO A 197 -14.81 -4.57 -9.79
CA PRO A 197 -13.98 -5.39 -10.68
C PRO A 197 -14.09 -5.03 -12.16
N ALA A 198 -15.21 -4.44 -12.61
CA ALA A 198 -15.42 -4.03 -13.99
C ALA A 198 -14.48 -2.91 -14.47
N LEU A 199 -13.89 -2.14 -13.55
CA LEU A 199 -12.92 -1.09 -13.88
C LEU A 199 -11.53 -1.64 -14.22
N LEU A 200 -11.15 -2.82 -13.75
CA LEU A 200 -9.79 -3.35 -13.94
C LEU A 200 -9.35 -3.42 -15.40
N PRO A 201 -10.16 -3.92 -16.37
CA PRO A 201 -9.76 -3.94 -17.77
C PRO A 201 -9.46 -2.55 -18.35
N VAL A 202 -10.19 -1.51 -17.89
CA VAL A 202 -9.95 -0.12 -18.32
C VAL A 202 -8.63 0.37 -17.77
N LEU A 203 -8.36 0.15 -16.46
CA LEU A 203 -7.13 0.57 -15.80
C LEU A 203 -5.90 -0.13 -16.40
N ILE A 204 -6.01 -1.44 -16.64
CA ILE A 204 -4.96 -2.24 -17.29
C ILE A 204 -4.64 -1.71 -18.68
N GLY A 205 -5.65 -1.32 -19.44
CA GLY A 205 -5.48 -0.74 -20.79
C GLY A 205 -4.79 0.64 -20.78
N LEU A 206 -4.64 1.26 -19.63
CA LEU A 206 -3.97 2.57 -19.45
C LEU A 206 -2.57 2.46 -18.83
N LEU A 207 -2.13 1.24 -18.49
CA LEU A 207 -0.81 1.04 -17.90
C LEU A 207 0.30 1.42 -18.88
N PRO A 208 1.38 2.04 -18.39
CA PRO A 208 2.61 2.14 -19.17
C PRO A 208 3.14 0.76 -19.60
N ALA A 209 3.95 0.75 -20.64
CA ALA A 209 4.61 -0.49 -21.07
C ALA A 209 5.47 -1.07 -19.92
N ASP A 210 5.48 -2.39 -19.84
CA ASP A 210 6.24 -3.17 -18.84
C ASP A 210 5.91 -2.85 -17.37
N ALA A 211 4.77 -2.19 -17.11
CA ALA A 211 4.34 -1.90 -15.75
C ALA A 211 3.97 -3.16 -14.97
N THR A 212 4.40 -3.22 -13.71
CA THR A 212 3.74 -4.07 -12.71
C THR A 212 2.55 -3.32 -12.10
N TRP A 213 1.57 -4.06 -11.63
CA TRP A 213 0.41 -3.45 -10.99
C TRP A 213 -0.16 -4.33 -9.89
N GLN A 214 -0.74 -3.69 -8.90
CA GLN A 214 -1.49 -4.34 -7.83
C GLN A 214 -2.79 -3.59 -7.55
N VAL A 215 -3.65 -4.21 -6.76
CA VAL A 215 -4.88 -3.60 -6.25
C VAL A 215 -4.81 -3.50 -4.74
N THR A 216 -5.06 -2.29 -4.24
CA THR A 216 -5.48 -2.00 -2.87
C THR A 216 -6.99 -1.80 -2.86
N ALA A 217 -7.70 -2.56 -2.04
CA ALA A 217 -9.16 -2.49 -1.97
C ALA A 217 -9.62 -2.11 -0.55
N ILE A 218 -10.14 -0.89 -0.41
CA ILE A 218 -10.59 -0.34 0.88
C ILE A 218 -12.10 -0.56 1.03
N GLY A 219 -12.49 -1.27 2.08
CA GLY A 219 -13.90 -1.55 2.33
C GLY A 219 -14.13 -2.68 3.32
N ARG A 220 -15.27 -3.33 3.19
CA ARG A 220 -15.65 -4.48 3.98
C ARG A 220 -15.47 -5.78 3.16
N GLU A 221 -16.33 -6.77 3.40
CA GLU A 221 -16.35 -8.04 2.66
C GLU A 221 -16.59 -7.88 1.15
N ASN A 222 -17.12 -6.74 0.71
CA ASN A 222 -17.36 -6.41 -0.70
C ASN A 222 -16.09 -6.21 -1.54
N VAL A 223 -14.92 -6.10 -0.91
CA VAL A 223 -13.63 -5.91 -1.63
C VAL A 223 -13.06 -7.22 -2.22
N TRP A 224 -13.46 -8.37 -1.69
CA TRP A 224 -12.88 -9.65 -2.08
C TRP A 224 -13.14 -10.07 -3.54
N PRO A 225 -14.30 -9.77 -4.17
CA PRO A 225 -14.48 -9.98 -5.62
C PRO A 225 -13.50 -9.21 -6.48
N LEU A 226 -13.08 -8.00 -6.05
CA LEU A 226 -12.08 -7.20 -6.75
C LEU A 226 -10.70 -7.87 -6.70
N HIS A 227 -10.28 -8.38 -5.54
CA HIS A 227 -9.02 -9.12 -5.42
C HIS A 227 -9.02 -10.41 -6.26
N ARG A 228 -10.13 -11.14 -6.29
CA ARG A 228 -10.27 -12.31 -7.16
C ARG A 228 -10.04 -11.92 -8.62
N ARG A 229 -10.72 -10.87 -9.06
CA ARG A 229 -10.61 -10.41 -10.45
C ARG A 229 -9.20 -9.91 -10.78
N ALA A 230 -8.54 -9.23 -9.85
CA ALA A 230 -7.15 -8.82 -10.02
C ALA A 230 -6.21 -10.04 -10.19
N ALA A 231 -6.37 -11.08 -9.37
CA ALA A 231 -5.61 -12.32 -9.49
C ALA A 231 -5.81 -13.00 -10.85
N GLU A 232 -7.06 -13.08 -11.33
CA GLU A 232 -7.40 -13.66 -12.65
C GLU A 232 -6.77 -12.88 -13.82
N LEU A 233 -6.69 -11.55 -13.69
CA LEU A 233 -6.15 -10.65 -14.73
C LEU A 233 -4.62 -10.47 -14.67
N GLY A 234 -3.93 -11.16 -13.77
CA GLY A 234 -2.47 -11.13 -13.69
C GLY A 234 -1.89 -10.08 -12.73
N GLY A 235 -2.72 -9.34 -11.99
CA GLY A 235 -2.28 -8.35 -11.00
C GLY A 235 -1.65 -8.95 -9.76
N ASN A 236 -0.89 -8.14 -9.04
CA ASN A 236 -0.47 -8.39 -7.67
C ASN A 236 -1.56 -7.97 -6.68
N LEU A 237 -1.46 -8.40 -5.45
CA LEU A 237 -2.53 -8.29 -4.47
C LEU A 237 -2.04 -7.63 -3.18
N ARG A 238 -2.83 -6.70 -2.63
CA ARG A 238 -2.56 -6.09 -1.34
C ARG A 238 -3.81 -6.15 -0.46
N THR A 239 -3.63 -6.55 0.79
CA THR A 239 -4.64 -6.44 1.85
C THR A 239 -3.96 -6.31 3.22
N GLY A 240 -4.72 -5.98 4.24
CA GLY A 240 -4.26 -5.89 5.62
C GLY A 240 -5.19 -5.04 6.47
N LEU A 241 -4.89 -4.93 7.75
CA LEU A 241 -5.70 -4.16 8.72
C LEU A 241 -5.73 -2.66 8.43
N GLU A 242 -4.91 -2.16 7.51
CA GLU A 242 -5.02 -0.81 6.95
C GLU A 242 -6.21 -0.69 6.00
N ASP A 243 -6.45 -1.71 5.16
CA ASP A 243 -7.34 -1.65 4.01
C ASP A 243 -8.73 -2.22 4.34
N THR A 244 -8.78 -3.29 5.15
CA THR A 244 -10.04 -3.93 5.58
C THR A 244 -9.89 -4.64 6.92
N PHE A 245 -10.99 -4.73 7.67
CA PHE A 245 -11.09 -5.55 8.89
C PHE A 245 -11.86 -6.85 8.66
N TYR A 246 -12.36 -7.09 7.45
CA TYR A 246 -13.34 -8.15 7.20
C TYR A 246 -12.81 -9.20 6.24
N LEU A 247 -13.00 -10.46 6.62
CA LEU A 247 -12.75 -11.63 5.79
C LEU A 247 -13.85 -11.81 4.74
N PRO A 248 -13.67 -12.69 3.74
CA PRO A 248 -14.67 -12.93 2.69
C PRO A 248 -16.06 -13.35 3.21
N ASP A 249 -16.12 -13.96 4.37
CA ASP A 249 -17.36 -14.41 5.05
C ASP A 249 -18.02 -13.31 5.89
N GLY A 250 -17.47 -12.10 5.89
CA GLY A 250 -17.96 -10.94 6.66
C GLY A 250 -17.50 -10.94 8.14
N ARG A 251 -16.81 -11.96 8.62
CA ARG A 251 -16.22 -12.00 9.96
C ARG A 251 -15.05 -11.02 10.05
N LYS A 252 -14.89 -10.37 11.20
CA LYS A 252 -13.70 -9.55 11.46
C LYS A 252 -12.45 -10.44 11.58
N ALA A 253 -11.40 -10.04 10.88
CA ALA A 253 -10.09 -10.64 11.00
C ALA A 253 -9.48 -10.33 12.38
N ARG A 254 -8.74 -11.28 12.94
CA ARG A 254 -8.04 -11.14 14.22
C ARG A 254 -6.62 -10.63 14.05
N SER A 255 -6.05 -10.77 12.86
CA SER A 255 -4.67 -10.39 12.53
C SER A 255 -4.50 -10.12 11.04
N ASN A 256 -3.38 -9.48 10.68
CA ASN A 256 -2.96 -9.39 9.29
C ASN A 256 -2.74 -10.77 8.65
N GLY A 257 -2.25 -11.74 9.42
CA GLY A 257 -2.05 -13.10 8.93
C GLY A 257 -3.32 -13.75 8.39
N GLU A 258 -4.48 -13.56 9.04
CA GLU A 258 -5.77 -14.10 8.54
C GLU A 258 -6.19 -13.45 7.21
N LEU A 259 -5.97 -12.17 7.04
CA LEU A 259 -6.26 -11.46 5.78
C LEU A 259 -5.35 -11.93 4.65
N ILE A 260 -4.06 -12.11 4.95
CA ILE A 260 -3.10 -12.63 3.97
C ILE A 260 -3.42 -14.07 3.58
N ASP A 261 -3.76 -14.93 4.53
CA ASP A 261 -4.16 -16.31 4.21
C ASP A 261 -5.39 -16.34 3.27
N ALA A 262 -6.37 -15.49 3.52
CA ALA A 262 -7.56 -15.36 2.68
C ALA A 262 -7.20 -14.91 1.24
N ILE A 263 -6.34 -13.90 1.07
CA ILE A 263 -5.98 -13.38 -0.26
C ILE A 263 -5.07 -14.36 -1.02
N VAL A 264 -4.19 -15.08 -0.32
CA VAL A 264 -3.39 -16.18 -0.86
C VAL A 264 -4.28 -17.30 -1.40
N GLY A 265 -5.39 -17.59 -0.69
CA GLY A 265 -6.43 -18.52 -1.15
C GLY A 265 -7.02 -18.09 -2.50
N LEU A 266 -7.27 -16.78 -2.71
CA LEU A 266 -7.76 -16.26 -4.00
C LEU A 266 -6.71 -16.39 -5.11
N ALA A 267 -5.44 -16.11 -4.82
CA ALA A 267 -4.36 -16.29 -5.79
C ALA A 267 -4.25 -17.74 -6.26
N ARG A 268 -4.30 -18.70 -5.32
CA ARG A 268 -4.29 -20.14 -5.62
C ARG A 268 -5.52 -20.57 -6.43
N ALA A 269 -6.70 -20.05 -6.10
CA ALA A 269 -7.93 -20.33 -6.84
C ALA A 269 -7.87 -19.81 -8.29
N ALA A 270 -7.11 -18.74 -8.55
CA ALA A 270 -6.80 -18.24 -9.89
C ALA A 270 -5.65 -19.01 -10.57
N GLY A 271 -5.16 -20.10 -9.98
CA GLY A 271 -4.07 -20.92 -10.53
C GLY A 271 -2.69 -20.26 -10.44
N ARG A 272 -2.49 -19.32 -9.50
CA ARG A 272 -1.23 -18.60 -9.33
C ARG A 272 -0.58 -18.90 -7.98
N GLU A 273 0.73 -19.09 -7.96
CA GLU A 273 1.53 -19.23 -6.75
C GLU A 273 1.97 -17.86 -6.25
N CYS A 274 2.09 -17.72 -4.92
CA CYS A 274 2.66 -16.51 -4.33
C CYS A 274 4.17 -16.47 -4.54
N ALA A 275 4.68 -15.28 -4.85
CA ALA A 275 6.10 -15.02 -4.95
C ALA A 275 6.73 -15.01 -3.56
N THR A 276 7.88 -15.64 -3.41
CA THR A 276 8.76 -15.42 -2.26
C THR A 276 9.31 -14.00 -2.27
N PRO A 277 9.82 -13.46 -1.15
CA PRO A 277 10.45 -12.15 -1.14
C PRO A 277 11.59 -11.99 -2.16
N ALA A 278 12.38 -13.05 -2.39
CA ALA A 278 13.43 -13.04 -3.40
C ALA A 278 12.89 -12.97 -4.84
N GLU A 279 11.78 -13.65 -5.11
CA GLU A 279 11.09 -13.58 -6.40
C GLU A 279 10.39 -12.24 -6.59
N ALA A 280 9.77 -11.70 -5.54
CA ALA A 280 9.16 -10.37 -5.57
C ALA A 280 10.20 -9.29 -5.93
N ARG A 281 11.42 -9.34 -5.36
CA ARG A 281 12.52 -8.43 -5.75
C ARG A 281 12.84 -8.51 -7.24
N LYS A 282 12.92 -9.71 -7.79
CA LYS A 282 13.19 -9.89 -9.22
C LYS A 282 12.04 -9.34 -10.09
N MET A 283 10.80 -9.62 -9.70
CA MET A 283 9.61 -9.15 -10.43
C MET A 283 9.47 -7.63 -10.42
N LEU A 284 9.91 -6.98 -9.33
CA LEU A 284 9.89 -5.52 -9.15
C LEU A 284 11.19 -4.84 -9.57
N HIS A 285 12.15 -5.57 -10.12
CA HIS A 285 13.45 -5.03 -10.52
C HIS A 285 14.21 -4.32 -9.40
N LEU A 286 14.02 -4.75 -8.14
CA LEU A 286 14.73 -4.20 -6.99
C LEU A 286 16.19 -4.66 -6.98
N ALA A 287 17.07 -3.80 -6.47
CA ALA A 287 18.47 -4.19 -6.25
C ALA A 287 18.55 -5.40 -5.29
N THR A 288 19.41 -6.35 -5.62
CA THR A 288 19.68 -7.55 -4.80
C THR A 288 20.70 -7.27 -3.72
#